data_4981223d5846a70407a2518c298a2cac
#
_entry.id   4981223d5846a70407a2518c298a2cac
#
_cell.length_a   1.000
_cell.length_b   1.000
_cell.length_c   1.000
_cell.angle_alpha   90.00
_cell.angle_beta   90.00
_cell.angle_gamma   90.00
#
_symmetry.space_group_name_H-M   'P 1'
#
loop_
_entity.id
_entity.type
_entity.pdbx_description
1 polymer ?
#
loop_
_entity_poly.entity_id
_entity_poly.type
_entity_poly.pdbx_seq_one_letter_code
_entity_poly.pdbx_strand_id
1 'polypeptide(L)'
;MLACTPKVGITGKPKVETSTFEFDYAFGPESTNPDIYTLTTEPLVERCLNGQCGVIFAYGQTGSGKTHTMNGIMDELCESNIFSEGTEVDFTYLEMLGVDIKDCLAADPNPSPKPVAIGEGLDGRILTRNVSVHPCADSSALKALVSKAKSLRSTAATEKNAASSRAHGIGIISCKDVETGIAGKLYVIDLAGSESAKDSKKHDSKRMAETKQINLSLSNLKECIRARTMASEPGKGGIHVPYRRNKLTLLIKDVFEIGCPRICSTVVITNVSPLASDVAHSCNTLKYSGPLRVAVGKGRVNLEKDEEDPANWTVEEAEARITEAWGSEVGNVKAFVGGLSGVQVR
;
A
#
# COMPACT_ATOMS: atom_id res chain seq x y z
N MET A 1 -9.92 -12.73 -18.14
CA MET A 1 -11.01 -13.37 -17.32
C MET A 1 -12.35 -13.13 -17.97
N LEU A 2 -13.21 -14.14 -18.02
CA LEU A 2 -14.57 -14.07 -18.57
C LEU A 2 -15.57 -14.21 -17.41
N ALA A 3 -16.49 -13.25 -17.26
CA ALA A 3 -17.56 -13.31 -16.28
C ALA A 3 -18.90 -13.56 -17.01
N CYS A 4 -19.60 -14.61 -16.61
CA CYS A 4 -20.91 -15.00 -17.15
C CYS A 4 -22.01 -14.67 -16.13
N THR A 5 -22.86 -13.70 -16.43
CA THR A 5 -23.93 -13.26 -15.53
C THR A 5 -25.27 -13.75 -16.06
N PRO A 6 -25.99 -14.62 -15.30
CA PRO A 6 -27.35 -15.01 -15.66
C PRO A 6 -28.28 -13.82 -15.48
N LYS A 7 -29.11 -13.56 -16.50
CA LYS A 7 -30.14 -12.50 -16.50
C LYS A 7 -31.46 -13.05 -17.05
N VAL A 8 -32.52 -12.38 -16.72
CA VAL A 8 -33.81 -12.59 -17.39
C VAL A 8 -33.93 -11.53 -18.47
N GLY A 9 -34.09 -11.98 -19.72
CA GLY A 9 -34.29 -11.08 -20.87
C GLY A 9 -35.65 -10.36 -20.79
N ILE A 10 -35.82 -9.30 -21.57
CA ILE A 10 -37.07 -8.52 -21.64
C ILE A 10 -38.28 -9.42 -21.98
N THR A 11 -38.08 -10.51 -22.70
CA THR A 11 -39.10 -11.50 -23.04
C THR A 11 -39.33 -12.57 -21.97
N GLY A 12 -38.75 -12.44 -20.75
CA GLY A 12 -38.85 -13.44 -19.71
C GLY A 12 -37.94 -14.66 -19.90
N LYS A 13 -37.22 -14.78 -21.01
CA LYS A 13 -36.33 -15.91 -21.26
C LYS A 13 -34.99 -15.74 -20.55
N PRO A 14 -34.40 -16.82 -19.99
CA PRO A 14 -33.06 -16.77 -19.41
C PRO A 14 -32.01 -16.38 -20.48
N LYS A 15 -31.15 -15.47 -20.13
CA LYS A 15 -30.03 -14.99 -20.96
C LYS A 15 -28.76 -14.98 -20.14
N VAL A 16 -27.63 -15.33 -20.74
CA VAL A 16 -26.31 -15.17 -20.13
C VAL A 16 -25.65 -13.94 -20.76
N GLU A 17 -25.29 -12.98 -19.96
CA GLU A 17 -24.47 -11.83 -20.37
C GLU A 17 -23.02 -12.13 -20.02
N THR A 18 -22.15 -12.02 -21.02
CA THR A 18 -20.71 -12.22 -20.85
C THR A 18 -19.99 -10.89 -20.83
N SER A 19 -19.04 -10.75 -19.90
CA SER A 19 -18.14 -9.59 -19.82
C SER A 19 -16.71 -10.08 -19.75
N THR A 20 -15.83 -9.49 -20.54
CA THR A 20 -14.39 -9.82 -20.56
C THR A 20 -13.62 -8.76 -19.80
N PHE A 21 -12.68 -9.19 -18.97
CA PHE A 21 -11.78 -8.33 -18.21
C PHE A 21 -10.35 -8.76 -18.42
N GLU A 22 -9.45 -7.81 -18.57
CA GLU A 22 -8.03 -8.03 -18.75
C GLU A 22 -7.25 -7.59 -17.52
N PHE A 23 -6.31 -8.42 -17.10
CA PHE A 23 -5.38 -8.19 -15.99
C PHE A 23 -3.99 -8.67 -16.40
N ASP A 24 -2.96 -8.23 -15.71
CA ASP A 24 -1.58 -8.66 -15.98
C ASP A 24 -1.40 -10.15 -15.67
N TYR A 25 -2.05 -10.64 -14.60
CA TYR A 25 -2.11 -12.05 -14.21
C TYR A 25 -3.54 -12.46 -13.86
N ALA A 26 -3.85 -13.74 -14.06
CA ALA A 26 -5.10 -14.35 -13.63
C ALA A 26 -4.78 -15.68 -12.95
N PHE A 27 -5.09 -15.76 -11.66
CA PHE A 27 -4.88 -16.94 -10.84
C PHE A 27 -6.16 -17.79 -10.83
N GLY A 28 -6.01 -19.07 -11.16
CA GLY A 28 -7.10 -20.03 -11.13
C GLY A 28 -7.25 -20.72 -9.76
N PRO A 29 -8.21 -21.65 -9.65
CA PRO A 29 -8.44 -22.37 -8.39
C PRO A 29 -7.27 -23.26 -7.96
N GLU A 30 -6.36 -23.62 -8.88
CA GLU A 30 -5.18 -24.42 -8.62
C GLU A 30 -3.99 -23.59 -8.13
N SER A 31 -4.09 -22.25 -8.21
CA SER A 31 -3.00 -21.36 -7.79
C SER A 31 -2.90 -21.30 -6.28
N THR A 32 -1.67 -21.36 -5.79
CA THR A 32 -1.33 -21.31 -4.37
C THR A 32 -0.89 -19.91 -3.93
N ASN A 33 -0.80 -19.66 -2.62
CA ASN A 33 -0.26 -18.40 -2.11
C ASN A 33 1.20 -18.16 -2.52
N PRO A 34 2.11 -19.16 -2.53
CA PRO A 34 3.44 -19.02 -3.10
C PRO A 34 3.45 -18.54 -4.55
N ASP A 35 2.56 -19.09 -5.43
CA ASP A 35 2.49 -18.65 -6.83
C ASP A 35 2.10 -17.18 -6.94
N ILE A 36 1.13 -16.75 -6.13
CA ILE A 36 0.70 -15.35 -6.07
C ILE A 36 1.85 -14.48 -5.56
N TYR A 37 2.52 -14.91 -4.47
CA TYR A 37 3.64 -14.18 -3.88
C TYR A 37 4.76 -13.94 -4.90
N THR A 38 5.24 -14.99 -5.55
CA THR A 38 6.37 -14.93 -6.50
C THR A 38 6.09 -13.96 -7.65
N LEU A 39 4.86 -13.97 -8.20
CA LEU A 39 4.54 -13.09 -9.33
C LEU A 39 4.19 -11.66 -8.93
N THR A 40 3.80 -11.42 -7.68
CA THR A 40 3.26 -10.12 -7.28
C THR A 40 4.08 -9.40 -6.22
N THR A 41 4.54 -10.11 -5.21
CA THR A 41 5.13 -9.51 -3.99
C THR A 41 6.64 -9.58 -3.98
N GLU A 42 7.24 -10.67 -4.46
CA GLU A 42 8.69 -10.84 -4.50
C GLU A 42 9.39 -9.68 -5.25
N PRO A 43 8.92 -9.21 -6.41
CA PRO A 43 9.49 -8.02 -7.06
C PRO A 43 9.38 -6.74 -6.23
N LEU A 44 8.38 -6.64 -5.34
CA LEU A 44 8.24 -5.50 -4.43
C LEU A 44 9.21 -5.58 -3.25
N VAL A 45 9.54 -6.80 -2.79
CA VAL A 45 10.57 -7.05 -1.77
C VAL A 45 11.93 -6.59 -2.29
N GLU A 46 12.31 -7.01 -3.49
CA GLU A 46 13.55 -6.56 -4.14
C GLU A 46 13.64 -5.04 -4.24
N ARG A 47 12.53 -4.38 -4.60
CA ARG A 47 12.46 -2.91 -4.63
C ARG A 47 12.62 -2.29 -3.25
N CYS A 48 11.99 -2.89 -2.22
CA CYS A 48 12.11 -2.42 -0.84
C CYS A 48 13.57 -2.50 -0.36
N LEU A 49 14.27 -3.60 -0.63
CA LEU A 49 15.69 -3.75 -0.32
C LEU A 49 16.57 -2.71 -1.02
N ASN A 50 16.18 -2.25 -2.20
CA ASN A 50 16.82 -1.18 -2.95
C ASN A 50 16.33 0.24 -2.58
N GLY A 51 15.75 0.43 -1.41
CA GLY A 51 15.32 1.73 -0.91
C GLY A 51 14.05 2.30 -1.53
N GLN A 52 13.35 1.51 -2.37
CA GLN A 52 12.15 1.92 -3.08
C GLN A 52 10.88 1.65 -2.25
N CYS A 53 9.73 2.08 -2.74
CA CYS A 53 8.44 1.86 -2.09
C CYS A 53 7.60 0.84 -2.88
N GLY A 54 7.10 -0.17 -2.17
CA GLY A 54 6.16 -1.15 -2.70
C GLY A 54 4.82 -1.07 -1.97
N VAL A 55 3.72 -1.20 -2.70
CA VAL A 55 2.39 -1.36 -2.11
C VAL A 55 1.67 -2.51 -2.77
N ILE A 56 1.18 -3.43 -1.96
CA ILE A 56 0.26 -4.48 -2.40
C ILE A 56 -1.02 -4.42 -1.61
N PHE A 57 -2.16 -4.47 -2.27
CA PHE A 57 -3.45 -4.54 -1.60
C PHE A 57 -4.43 -5.47 -2.28
N ALA A 58 -5.24 -6.15 -1.46
CA ALA A 58 -6.32 -7.00 -1.91
C ALA A 58 -7.65 -6.22 -1.93
N TYR A 59 -8.37 -6.32 -3.04
CA TYR A 59 -9.66 -5.68 -3.27
C TYR A 59 -10.72 -6.71 -3.66
N GLY A 60 -11.92 -6.59 -3.10
CA GLY A 60 -13.06 -7.48 -3.38
C GLY A 60 -14.11 -7.42 -2.27
N GLN A 61 -15.23 -8.12 -2.47
CA GLN A 61 -16.29 -8.23 -1.47
C GLN A 61 -15.85 -9.04 -0.23
N THR A 62 -16.59 -8.95 0.85
CA THR A 62 -16.42 -9.85 2.00
C THR A 62 -16.66 -11.30 1.56
N GLY A 63 -15.82 -12.22 2.03
CA GLY A 63 -15.87 -13.63 1.66
C GLY A 63 -15.17 -13.99 0.33
N SER A 64 -14.61 -13.03 -0.42
CA SER A 64 -13.89 -13.31 -1.67
C SER A 64 -12.45 -13.80 -1.50
N GLY A 65 -11.97 -13.97 -0.27
CA GLY A 65 -10.63 -14.50 0.00
C GLY A 65 -9.53 -13.47 0.21
N LYS A 66 -9.81 -12.15 0.27
CA LYS A 66 -8.80 -11.09 0.49
C LYS A 66 -7.86 -11.38 1.66
N THR A 67 -8.43 -11.54 2.85
CA THR A 67 -7.65 -11.79 4.07
C THR A 67 -6.86 -13.09 3.99
N HIS A 68 -7.40 -14.13 3.35
CA HIS A 68 -6.68 -15.39 3.12
C HIS A 68 -5.44 -15.15 2.24
N THR A 69 -5.62 -14.49 1.11
CA THR A 69 -4.51 -14.16 0.18
C THR A 69 -3.46 -13.28 0.86
N MET A 70 -3.88 -12.20 1.55
CA MET A 70 -2.95 -11.29 2.21
C MET A 70 -2.21 -11.95 3.38
N ASN A 71 -2.87 -12.85 4.12
CA ASN A 71 -2.22 -13.64 5.16
C ASN A 71 -1.17 -14.60 4.57
N GLY A 72 -1.49 -15.27 3.45
CA GLY A 72 -0.52 -16.12 2.75
C GLY A 72 0.69 -15.32 2.26
N ILE A 73 0.47 -14.16 1.66
CA ILE A 73 1.55 -13.26 1.24
C ILE A 73 2.43 -12.84 2.43
N MET A 74 1.83 -12.53 3.57
CA MET A 74 2.60 -12.19 4.78
C MET A 74 3.39 -13.38 5.32
N ASP A 75 2.88 -14.59 5.19
CA ASP A 75 3.59 -15.80 5.61
C ASP A 75 4.79 -16.07 4.69
N GLU A 76 4.66 -15.93 3.37
CA GLU A 76 5.76 -16.01 2.40
C GLU A 76 6.79 -14.88 2.61
N LEU A 77 6.34 -13.67 2.92
CA LEU A 77 7.22 -12.54 3.25
C LEU A 77 8.13 -12.85 4.45
N CYS A 78 7.63 -13.55 5.46
CA CYS A 78 8.43 -13.94 6.60
C CYS A 78 9.59 -14.89 6.23
N GLU A 79 9.42 -15.68 5.18
CA GLU A 79 10.41 -16.64 4.69
C GLU A 79 11.27 -16.08 3.53
N SER A 80 11.05 -14.82 3.15
CA SER A 80 11.74 -14.17 2.04
C SER A 80 13.16 -13.70 2.41
N ASN A 81 13.88 -13.20 1.41
CA ASN A 81 15.25 -12.71 1.54
C ASN A 81 15.37 -11.30 2.13
N ILE A 82 14.32 -10.78 2.80
CA ILE A 82 14.38 -9.45 3.41
C ILE A 82 15.41 -9.35 4.55
N PHE A 83 15.80 -10.47 5.15
CA PHE A 83 16.82 -10.58 6.20
C PHE A 83 18.21 -10.85 5.60
N SER A 84 18.59 -10.05 4.60
CA SER A 84 19.95 -10.11 4.05
C SER A 84 20.96 -9.45 4.98
N GLU A 85 22.25 -9.86 4.87
CA GLU A 85 23.33 -9.25 5.64
C GLU A 85 23.38 -7.73 5.41
N GLY A 86 23.54 -6.97 6.48
CA GLY A 86 23.54 -5.49 6.42
C GLY A 86 22.15 -4.85 6.32
N THR A 87 21.05 -5.60 6.45
CA THR A 87 19.69 -5.05 6.40
C THR A 87 19.03 -5.03 7.76
N GLU A 88 18.64 -3.86 8.24
CA GLU A 88 17.74 -3.70 9.41
C GLU A 88 16.29 -3.79 8.93
N VAL A 89 15.47 -4.64 9.57
CA VAL A 89 14.07 -4.84 9.24
C VAL A 89 13.19 -4.43 10.41
N ASP A 90 12.25 -3.52 10.14
CA ASP A 90 11.25 -3.08 11.10
C ASP A 90 9.84 -3.46 10.63
N PHE A 91 8.97 -3.78 11.58
CA PHE A 91 7.57 -4.10 11.31
C PHE A 91 6.61 -3.28 12.15
N THR A 92 5.51 -2.85 11.52
CA THR A 92 4.38 -2.14 12.14
C THR A 92 3.09 -2.71 11.58
N TYR A 93 2.05 -2.80 12.41
CA TYR A 93 0.73 -3.22 11.93
C TYR A 93 -0.39 -2.33 12.47
N LEU A 94 -1.11 -1.70 11.53
CA LEU A 94 -2.19 -0.79 11.81
C LEU A 94 -3.53 -1.36 11.36
N GLU A 95 -4.59 -1.07 12.11
CA GLU A 95 -5.97 -1.25 11.70
C GLU A 95 -6.61 0.13 11.51
N MET A 96 -7.29 0.34 10.38
CA MET A 96 -7.85 1.64 10.02
C MET A 96 -9.31 1.54 9.59
N LEU A 97 -10.16 2.32 10.24
CA LEU A 97 -11.57 2.53 9.89
C LEU A 97 -11.84 4.04 9.76
N GLY A 98 -11.89 4.52 8.54
CA GLY A 98 -12.06 5.94 8.27
C GLY A 98 -10.91 6.78 8.82
N VAL A 99 -11.17 7.58 9.85
CA VAL A 99 -10.17 8.39 10.56
C VAL A 99 -9.60 7.72 11.79
N ASP A 100 -10.26 6.66 12.27
CA ASP A 100 -9.84 5.92 13.46
C ASP A 100 -8.75 4.92 13.07
N ILE A 101 -7.60 5.08 13.70
CA ILE A 101 -6.42 4.25 13.43
C ILE A 101 -5.95 3.66 14.75
N LYS A 102 -5.78 2.36 14.75
CA LYS A 102 -5.29 1.58 15.88
C LYS A 102 -3.95 0.93 15.53
N ASP A 103 -2.98 1.06 16.42
CA ASP A 103 -1.78 0.23 16.38
C ASP A 103 -2.09 -1.10 17.05
N CYS A 104 -2.04 -2.19 16.28
CA CYS A 104 -2.35 -3.53 16.77
C CYS A 104 -1.22 -4.15 17.58
N LEU A 105 -0.01 -3.63 17.50
CA LEU A 105 1.17 -4.16 18.16
C LEU A 105 1.64 -3.31 19.35
N ALA A 106 0.96 -2.20 19.62
CA ALA A 106 1.27 -1.36 20.77
C ALA A 106 1.38 -2.18 22.06
N ALA A 107 2.37 -1.89 22.88
CA ALA A 107 2.55 -2.55 24.18
C ALA A 107 1.31 -2.32 25.06
N ASP A 108 0.90 -3.36 25.76
CA ASP A 108 -0.31 -3.42 26.60
C ASP A 108 -0.16 -2.58 27.88
N PRO A 109 -1.26 -2.29 28.61
CA PRO A 109 -2.28 -1.34 28.19
C PRO A 109 -2.14 -0.03 28.95
N ASN A 110 -1.80 1.02 28.25
CA ASN A 110 -2.15 2.33 28.78
C ASN A 110 -3.70 2.39 28.79
N PRO A 111 -4.38 2.65 29.92
CA PRO A 111 -5.83 2.74 30.00
C PRO A 111 -6.44 3.83 29.11
N SER A 112 -5.60 4.66 28.50
CA SER A 112 -5.97 5.62 27.45
C SER A 112 -4.84 5.70 26.41
N PRO A 113 -4.76 4.75 25.47
CA PRO A 113 -3.76 4.82 24.41
C PRO A 113 -3.98 6.11 23.61
N LYS A 114 -2.90 6.88 23.42
CA LYS A 114 -2.97 8.06 22.56
C LYS A 114 -3.36 7.62 21.15
N PRO A 115 -4.31 8.31 20.49
CA PRO A 115 -4.72 7.93 19.15
C PRO A 115 -3.54 8.02 18.18
N VAL A 116 -3.46 7.06 17.28
CA VAL A 116 -2.50 7.09 16.16
C VAL A 116 -2.86 8.27 15.27
N ALA A 117 -1.88 9.10 14.96
CA ALA A 117 -2.06 10.22 14.04
C ALA A 117 -1.16 10.06 12.81
N ILE A 118 -1.73 10.32 11.65
CA ILE A 118 -1.01 10.39 10.37
C ILE A 118 -1.14 11.82 9.85
N GLY A 119 -0.02 12.43 9.57
CA GLY A 119 0.08 13.79 9.05
C GLY A 119 1.22 13.93 8.06
N GLU A 120 1.33 15.09 7.47
CA GLU A 120 2.41 15.47 6.56
C GLU A 120 3.27 16.53 7.25
N GLY A 121 4.59 16.34 7.26
CA GLY A 121 5.55 17.30 7.77
C GLY A 121 5.75 18.50 6.84
N LEU A 122 6.48 19.50 7.30
CA LEU A 122 6.83 20.66 6.50
C LEU A 122 7.73 20.30 5.30
N ASP A 123 8.47 19.22 5.41
CA ASP A 123 9.30 18.60 4.37
C ASP A 123 8.50 17.72 3.39
N GLY A 124 7.19 17.68 3.54
CA GLY A 124 6.30 16.84 2.74
C GLY A 124 6.32 15.35 3.10
N ARG A 125 7.14 14.89 4.05
CA ARG A 125 7.18 13.49 4.46
C ARG A 125 5.97 13.12 5.32
N ILE A 126 5.52 11.87 5.19
CA ILE A 126 4.45 11.36 6.03
C ILE A 126 5.01 11.02 7.41
N LEU A 127 4.41 11.66 8.41
CA LEU A 127 4.72 11.45 9.82
C LEU A 127 3.61 10.63 10.47
N THR A 128 4.00 9.56 11.16
CA THR A 128 3.13 8.79 12.04
C THR A 128 3.49 9.07 13.48
N ARG A 129 2.49 9.33 14.34
CA ARG A 129 2.69 9.54 15.78
C ARG A 129 1.92 8.50 16.56
N ASN A 130 2.47 8.11 17.72
CA ASN A 130 1.91 7.08 18.59
C ASN A 130 1.76 5.72 17.87
N VAL A 131 2.73 5.39 17.05
CA VAL A 131 2.85 4.12 16.33
C VAL A 131 4.08 3.40 16.87
N SER A 132 3.93 2.13 17.23
CA SER A 132 5.04 1.27 17.62
C SER A 132 5.75 0.73 16.38
N VAL A 133 7.07 0.76 16.42
CA VAL A 133 7.93 0.17 15.41
C VAL A 133 8.69 -0.97 16.08
N HIS A 134 8.60 -2.16 15.52
CA HIS A 134 9.17 -3.36 16.09
C HIS A 134 10.34 -3.85 15.24
N PRO A 135 11.58 -3.78 15.72
CA PRO A 135 12.72 -4.33 15.02
C PRO A 135 12.60 -5.87 14.95
N CYS A 136 12.89 -6.42 13.78
CA CYS A 136 12.88 -7.85 13.52
C CYS A 136 14.30 -8.31 13.25
N ALA A 137 14.86 -9.13 14.14
CA ALA A 137 16.22 -9.66 13.98
C ALA A 137 16.29 -10.76 12.90
N ASP A 138 15.18 -11.47 12.69
CA ASP A 138 15.10 -12.61 11.79
C ASP A 138 13.66 -12.92 11.35
N SER A 139 13.51 -13.91 10.49
CA SER A 139 12.22 -14.44 10.01
C SER A 139 11.29 -14.84 11.16
N SER A 140 11.83 -15.47 12.21
CA SER A 140 11.04 -15.94 13.35
C SER A 140 10.44 -14.79 14.16
N ALA A 141 11.21 -13.71 14.34
CA ALA A 141 10.75 -12.50 15.04
C ALA A 141 9.61 -11.82 14.23
N LEU A 142 9.77 -11.67 12.91
CA LEU A 142 8.72 -11.13 12.05
C LEU A 142 7.48 -12.01 12.07
N LYS A 143 7.63 -13.33 11.96
CA LYS A 143 6.53 -14.30 12.00
C LYS A 143 5.73 -14.25 13.30
N ALA A 144 6.42 -14.06 14.43
CA ALA A 144 5.79 -13.90 15.73
C ALA A 144 4.93 -12.61 15.80
N LEU A 145 5.46 -11.49 15.30
CA LEU A 145 4.75 -10.21 15.25
C LEU A 145 3.55 -10.25 14.30
N VAL A 146 3.69 -10.84 13.12
CA VAL A 146 2.62 -11.06 12.15
C VAL A 146 1.51 -11.92 12.76
N SER A 147 1.86 -13.03 13.42
CA SER A 147 0.91 -13.92 14.09
C SER A 147 0.16 -13.20 15.22
N LYS A 148 0.86 -12.38 16.02
CA LYS A 148 0.25 -11.53 17.05
C LYS A 148 -0.73 -10.54 16.45
N ALA A 149 -0.35 -9.84 15.40
CA ALA A 149 -1.23 -8.88 14.71
C ALA A 149 -2.49 -9.53 14.15
N LYS A 150 -2.35 -10.69 13.49
CA LYS A 150 -3.48 -11.50 12.98
C LYS A 150 -4.43 -11.92 14.10
N SER A 151 -3.89 -12.41 15.24
CA SER A 151 -4.66 -12.82 16.41
C SER A 151 -5.47 -11.66 17.02
N LEU A 152 -4.84 -10.50 17.23
CA LEU A 152 -5.49 -9.31 17.79
C LEU A 152 -6.60 -8.77 16.89
N ARG A 153 -6.40 -8.83 15.56
CA ARG A 153 -7.43 -8.46 14.59
C ARG A 153 -8.60 -9.45 14.60
N SER A 154 -8.35 -10.76 14.72
CA SER A 154 -9.40 -11.80 14.76
C SER A 154 -10.20 -11.77 16.05
N THR A 155 -9.58 -11.52 17.20
CA THR A 155 -10.27 -11.40 18.50
C THR A 155 -11.22 -10.20 18.51
N ALA A 156 -10.82 -9.06 17.97
CA ALA A 156 -11.70 -7.92 17.78
C ALA A 156 -12.89 -8.23 16.84
N ALA A 157 -12.70 -9.15 15.89
CA ALA A 157 -13.76 -9.59 14.98
C ALA A 157 -14.83 -10.47 15.66
N THR A 158 -14.46 -11.35 16.59
CA THR A 158 -15.39 -12.24 17.30
C THR A 158 -16.28 -11.48 18.29
N GLU A 159 -15.76 -10.46 18.96
CA GLU A 159 -16.53 -9.65 19.90
C GLU A 159 -17.54 -8.69 19.23
N LYS A 160 -17.31 -8.29 17.95
CA LYS A 160 -18.13 -7.27 17.25
C LYS A 160 -18.67 -7.70 15.88
N ASN A 161 -18.96 -8.99 15.66
CA ASN A 161 -19.53 -9.49 14.40
C ASN A 161 -18.78 -9.00 13.14
N ALA A 162 -17.72 -9.71 12.74
CA ALA A 162 -16.95 -9.47 11.51
C ALA A 162 -16.23 -8.11 11.41
N ALA A 163 -15.57 -7.65 12.47
CA ALA A 163 -14.82 -6.39 12.48
C ALA A 163 -13.74 -6.35 11.40
N SER A 164 -13.08 -7.47 11.09
CA SER A 164 -12.04 -7.57 10.05
C SER A 164 -12.55 -7.22 8.64
N SER A 165 -13.85 -7.44 8.36
CA SER A 165 -14.45 -7.07 7.08
C SER A 165 -14.70 -5.56 6.94
N ARG A 166 -14.58 -4.79 8.03
CA ARG A 166 -14.95 -3.38 8.10
C ARG A 166 -13.80 -2.42 8.32
N ALA A 167 -12.61 -2.91 8.63
CA ALA A 167 -11.42 -2.10 8.79
C ALA A 167 -10.32 -2.58 7.86
N HIS A 168 -9.52 -1.65 7.33
CA HIS A 168 -8.33 -1.99 6.57
C HIS A 168 -7.23 -2.45 7.52
N GLY A 169 -6.59 -3.59 7.22
CA GLY A 169 -5.38 -4.05 7.91
C GLY A 169 -4.15 -3.65 7.10
N ILE A 170 -3.17 -3.02 7.74
CA ILE A 170 -2.01 -2.43 7.08
C ILE A 170 -0.74 -2.92 7.77
N GLY A 171 -0.04 -3.87 7.17
CA GLY A 171 1.31 -4.25 7.52
C GLY A 171 2.30 -3.33 6.82
N ILE A 172 3.27 -2.81 7.56
CA ILE A 172 4.34 -1.95 7.03
C ILE A 172 5.65 -2.61 7.40
N ILE A 173 6.43 -2.97 6.39
CA ILE A 173 7.79 -3.48 6.52
C ILE A 173 8.72 -2.37 6.03
N SER A 174 9.72 -2.03 6.85
CA SER A 174 10.79 -1.10 6.46
C SER A 174 12.09 -1.88 6.43
N CYS A 175 12.80 -1.84 5.30
CA CYS A 175 14.11 -2.43 5.14
C CYS A 175 15.12 -1.29 4.98
N LYS A 176 16.09 -1.23 5.88
CA LYS A 176 17.12 -0.20 5.86
C LYS A 176 18.49 -0.84 5.70
N ASP A 177 19.21 -0.45 4.68
CA ASP A 177 20.61 -0.80 4.50
C ASP A 177 21.46 -0.05 5.54
N VAL A 178 22.26 -0.80 6.31
CA VAL A 178 23.05 -0.26 7.42
C VAL A 178 24.21 0.60 6.93
N GLU A 179 24.80 0.24 5.79
CA GLU A 179 25.97 0.95 5.23
C GLU A 179 25.58 2.29 4.63
N THR A 180 24.54 2.28 3.79
CA THR A 180 24.11 3.46 3.06
C THR A 180 23.06 4.30 3.80
N GLY A 181 22.39 3.71 4.81
CA GLY A 181 21.26 4.32 5.51
C GLY A 181 19.99 4.44 4.66
N ILE A 182 20.01 3.93 3.42
CA ILE A 182 18.86 3.96 2.50
C ILE A 182 17.79 3.01 3.03
N ALA A 183 16.55 3.50 3.12
CA ALA A 183 15.44 2.71 3.62
C ALA A 183 14.31 2.63 2.60
N GLY A 184 13.90 1.42 2.25
CA GLY A 184 12.69 1.14 1.49
C GLY A 184 11.51 0.80 2.38
N LYS A 185 10.30 0.81 1.81
CA LYS A 185 9.06 0.45 2.52
C LYS A 185 8.19 -0.43 1.67
N LEU A 186 7.63 -1.45 2.29
CA LEU A 186 6.62 -2.33 1.69
C LEU A 186 5.34 -2.27 2.53
N TYR A 187 4.24 -1.84 1.89
CA TYR A 187 2.91 -1.81 2.49
C TYR A 187 2.11 -3.02 2.00
N VAL A 188 1.66 -3.83 2.94
CA VAL A 188 0.80 -5.01 2.69
C VAL A 188 -0.57 -4.70 3.28
N ILE A 189 -1.57 -4.47 2.41
CA ILE A 189 -2.85 -3.89 2.81
C ILE A 189 -4.00 -4.85 2.51
N ASP A 190 -4.63 -5.37 3.56
CA ASP A 190 -5.90 -6.09 3.49
C ASP A 190 -7.05 -5.09 3.58
N LEU A 191 -7.64 -4.74 2.44
CA LEU A 191 -8.72 -3.76 2.39
C LEU A 191 -10.02 -4.35 2.96
N ALA A 192 -10.80 -3.51 3.63
CA ALA A 192 -12.17 -3.85 4.02
C ALA A 192 -13.02 -4.22 2.80
N GLY A 193 -14.13 -4.94 3.04
CA GLY A 193 -15.01 -5.41 1.97
C GLY A 193 -15.60 -4.28 1.14
N SER A 194 -15.71 -4.52 -0.18
CA SER A 194 -16.19 -3.54 -1.17
C SER A 194 -17.69 -3.62 -1.45
N GLU A 195 -18.43 -4.34 -0.63
CA GLU A 195 -19.89 -4.49 -0.79
C GLU A 195 -20.65 -3.17 -0.63
N SER A 196 -21.77 -3.09 -1.35
CA SER A 196 -22.61 -1.90 -1.33
C SER A 196 -23.44 -1.79 -0.05
N ALA A 197 -23.61 -0.56 0.46
CA ALA A 197 -24.54 -0.28 1.57
C ALA A 197 -26.00 -0.69 1.26
N LYS A 198 -26.35 -0.89 -0.02
CA LYS A 198 -27.68 -1.33 -0.44
C LYS A 198 -28.02 -2.77 0.00
N ASP A 199 -27.00 -3.59 0.23
CA ASP A 199 -27.18 -4.99 0.63
C ASP A 199 -27.48 -5.12 2.13
N SER A 200 -27.46 -4.02 2.85
CA SER A 200 -27.54 -3.91 4.31
C SER A 200 -28.96 -3.55 4.80
N LYS A 201 -30.02 -4.17 4.29
CA LYS A 201 -31.42 -3.84 4.62
C LYS A 201 -31.81 -3.94 6.11
N LYS A 202 -30.91 -4.38 7.01
CA LYS A 202 -31.17 -4.57 8.45
C LYS A 202 -30.05 -4.01 9.36
N HIS A 203 -29.31 -2.98 8.94
CA HIS A 203 -28.19 -2.49 9.73
C HIS A 203 -28.54 -1.26 10.57
N ASP A 204 -28.04 -1.29 11.82
CA ASP A 204 -27.96 -0.18 12.75
C ASP A 204 -27.25 1.03 12.10
N SER A 205 -27.63 2.25 12.49
CA SER A 205 -27.09 3.51 12.00
C SER A 205 -25.55 3.57 12.04
N LYS A 206 -24.96 2.95 13.08
CA LYS A 206 -23.51 2.83 13.23
C LYS A 206 -22.85 2.03 12.10
N ARG A 207 -23.44 0.89 11.75
CA ARG A 207 -22.97 0.03 10.65
C ARG A 207 -23.05 0.72 9.29
N MET A 208 -24.10 1.49 9.07
CA MET A 208 -24.23 2.31 7.86
C MET A 208 -23.15 3.37 7.77
N ALA A 209 -22.81 4.04 8.88
CA ALA A 209 -21.71 5.00 8.94
C ALA A 209 -20.35 4.34 8.66
N GLU A 210 -20.06 3.18 9.24
CA GLU A 210 -18.84 2.40 8.97
C GLU A 210 -18.73 2.03 7.48
N THR A 211 -19.79 1.47 6.88
CA THR A 211 -19.82 1.11 5.46
C THR A 211 -19.60 2.33 4.56
N LYS A 212 -20.17 3.49 4.92
CA LYS A 212 -19.95 4.74 4.20
C LYS A 212 -18.48 5.16 4.24
N GLN A 213 -17.83 5.06 5.40
CA GLN A 213 -16.41 5.39 5.58
C GLN A 213 -15.52 4.46 4.73
N ILE A 214 -15.80 3.15 4.72
CA ILE A 214 -15.08 2.17 3.91
C ILE A 214 -15.20 2.52 2.43
N ASN A 215 -16.43 2.69 1.93
CA ASN A 215 -16.67 3.01 0.52
C ASN A 215 -16.03 4.33 0.11
N LEU A 216 -15.98 5.32 1.00
CA LEU A 216 -15.30 6.59 0.77
C LEU A 216 -13.79 6.38 0.63
N SER A 217 -13.17 5.57 1.50
CA SER A 217 -11.74 5.28 1.44
C SER A 217 -11.37 4.54 0.17
N LEU A 218 -12.15 3.51 -0.23
CA LEU A 218 -11.94 2.76 -1.46
C LEU A 218 -12.13 3.62 -2.72
N SER A 219 -13.15 4.49 -2.73
CA SER A 219 -13.39 5.42 -3.84
C SER A 219 -12.25 6.41 -3.99
N ASN A 220 -11.74 6.95 -2.87
CA ASN A 220 -10.60 7.87 -2.89
C ASN A 220 -9.31 7.18 -3.35
N LEU A 221 -9.07 5.94 -2.90
CA LEU A 221 -7.93 5.14 -3.36
C LEU A 221 -7.95 4.96 -4.88
N LYS A 222 -9.13 4.59 -5.44
CA LYS A 222 -9.31 4.48 -6.89
C LYS A 222 -9.06 5.80 -7.61
N GLU A 223 -9.59 6.90 -7.07
CA GLU A 223 -9.39 8.24 -7.65
C GLU A 223 -7.91 8.62 -7.68
N CYS A 224 -7.17 8.34 -6.59
CA CYS A 224 -5.73 8.58 -6.52
C CYS A 224 -4.96 7.77 -7.56
N ILE A 225 -5.24 6.47 -7.70
CA ILE A 225 -4.57 5.62 -8.69
C ILE A 225 -4.85 6.14 -10.11
N ARG A 226 -6.11 6.43 -10.45
CA ARG A 226 -6.47 6.97 -11.75
C ARG A 226 -5.84 8.33 -12.03
N ALA A 227 -5.88 9.25 -11.07
CA ALA A 227 -5.28 10.57 -11.21
C ALA A 227 -3.76 10.46 -11.41
N ARG A 228 -3.09 9.57 -10.67
CA ARG A 228 -1.65 9.30 -10.82
C ARG A 228 -1.32 8.77 -12.21
N THR A 229 -2.13 7.84 -12.72
CA THR A 229 -2.00 7.31 -14.09
C THR A 229 -2.10 8.41 -15.13
N MET A 230 -3.18 9.19 -15.05
CA MET A 230 -3.43 10.28 -16.00
C MET A 230 -2.31 11.35 -15.95
N ALA A 231 -1.80 11.64 -14.76
CA ALA A 231 -0.70 12.58 -14.58
C ALA A 231 0.63 12.09 -15.17
N SER A 232 0.79 10.78 -15.37
CA SER A 232 1.97 10.19 -16.01
C SER A 232 1.91 10.20 -17.55
N GLU A 233 0.76 10.56 -18.14
CA GLU A 233 0.63 10.65 -19.60
C GLU A 233 1.30 11.93 -20.13
N PRO A 234 2.03 11.84 -21.24
CA PRO A 234 2.65 13.01 -21.86
C PRO A 234 1.63 14.12 -22.14
N GLY A 235 1.95 15.35 -21.76
CA GLY A 235 1.09 16.53 -21.97
C GLY A 235 -0.05 16.72 -20.96
N LYS A 236 -0.23 15.83 -19.99
CA LYS A 236 -1.23 15.94 -18.91
C LYS A 236 -0.60 16.32 -17.55
N GLY A 237 0.54 16.99 -17.56
CA GLY A 237 1.14 17.55 -16.34
C GLY A 237 0.17 18.52 -15.65
N GLY A 238 0.16 18.49 -14.30
CA GLY A 238 -0.70 19.37 -13.48
C GLY A 238 -1.98 18.73 -12.96
N ILE A 239 -2.23 17.43 -13.24
CA ILE A 239 -3.35 16.71 -12.63
C ILE A 239 -3.05 16.51 -11.15
N HIS A 240 -3.92 17.09 -10.30
CA HIS A 240 -3.81 16.93 -8.85
C HIS A 240 -4.29 15.55 -8.41
N VAL A 241 -3.45 14.83 -7.64
CA VAL A 241 -3.81 13.55 -7.03
C VAL A 241 -4.34 13.80 -5.60
N PRO A 242 -5.60 13.45 -5.29
CA PRO A 242 -6.26 13.86 -4.05
C PRO A 242 -5.95 12.96 -2.85
N TYR A 243 -4.68 12.57 -2.63
CA TYR A 243 -4.29 11.62 -1.57
C TYR A 243 -4.54 12.14 -0.15
N ARG A 244 -4.66 13.47 0.06
CA ARG A 244 -4.93 14.08 1.37
C ARG A 244 -6.38 13.91 1.84
N ARG A 245 -7.31 13.47 0.98
CA ARG A 245 -8.73 13.31 1.33
C ARG A 245 -9.01 12.16 2.29
N ASN A 246 -8.10 11.19 2.41
CA ASN A 246 -8.27 10.02 3.27
C ASN A 246 -6.94 9.63 3.94
N LYS A 247 -7.02 9.10 5.18
CA LYS A 247 -5.84 8.70 5.94
C LYS A 247 -5.09 7.53 5.30
N LEU A 248 -5.80 6.60 4.65
CA LEU A 248 -5.19 5.48 3.92
C LEU A 248 -4.32 6.00 2.76
N THR A 249 -4.88 6.84 1.90
CA THR A 249 -4.14 7.39 0.76
C THR A 249 -3.06 8.39 1.17
N LEU A 250 -3.25 9.08 2.30
CA LEU A 250 -2.21 9.91 2.89
C LEU A 250 -1.03 9.09 3.39
N LEU A 251 -1.29 7.95 4.05
CA LEU A 251 -0.24 7.05 4.56
C LEU A 251 0.68 6.54 3.44
N ILE A 252 0.11 6.22 2.29
CA ILE A 252 0.83 5.73 1.11
C ILE A 252 1.04 6.83 0.06
N LYS A 253 1.21 8.08 0.50
CA LYS A 253 1.37 9.27 -0.36
C LYS A 253 2.44 9.07 -1.41
N ASP A 254 3.60 8.53 -1.02
CA ASP A 254 4.77 8.35 -1.90
C ASP A 254 4.40 7.61 -3.20
N VAL A 255 3.43 6.71 -3.15
CA VAL A 255 2.91 5.98 -4.32
C VAL A 255 2.20 6.88 -5.33
N PHE A 256 1.60 7.97 -4.85
CA PHE A 256 0.76 8.86 -5.66
C PHE A 256 1.47 10.16 -6.04
N GLU A 257 2.54 10.51 -5.35
CA GLU A 257 3.24 11.77 -5.58
C GLU A 257 4.01 11.75 -6.89
N ILE A 258 3.76 12.77 -7.72
CA ILE A 258 4.47 12.97 -8.97
C ILE A 258 5.79 13.65 -8.63
N GLY A 259 6.90 13.09 -9.11
CA GLY A 259 8.24 13.61 -8.77
C GLY A 259 8.74 13.14 -7.39
N CYS A 260 8.08 12.14 -6.78
CA CYS A 260 8.68 11.46 -5.64
C CYS A 260 10.06 10.92 -6.03
N PRO A 261 11.12 11.23 -5.26
CA PRO A 261 12.46 10.74 -5.56
C PRO A 261 12.58 9.21 -5.45
N ARG A 262 11.60 8.57 -4.79
CA ARG A 262 11.53 7.12 -4.67
C ARG A 262 10.69 6.52 -5.79
N ILE A 263 11.22 5.50 -6.43
CA ILE A 263 10.43 4.66 -7.34
C ILE A 263 9.39 3.91 -6.51
N CYS A 264 8.13 4.02 -6.89
CA CYS A 264 7.02 3.36 -6.21
C CYS A 264 6.31 2.39 -7.14
N SER A 265 6.02 1.20 -6.65
CA SER A 265 5.29 0.18 -7.40
C SER A 265 4.05 -0.26 -6.63
N THR A 266 2.95 -0.43 -7.35
CA THR A 266 1.67 -0.85 -6.77
C THR A 266 1.19 -2.12 -7.43
N VAL A 267 0.79 -3.09 -6.62
CA VAL A 267 0.11 -4.31 -7.02
C VAL A 267 -1.31 -4.32 -6.44
N VAL A 268 -2.28 -4.63 -7.29
CA VAL A 268 -3.69 -4.77 -6.90
C VAL A 268 -4.11 -6.21 -7.12
N ILE A 269 -4.39 -6.93 -6.05
CA ILE A 269 -4.96 -8.28 -6.12
C ILE A 269 -6.48 -8.15 -6.08
N THR A 270 -7.14 -8.57 -7.16
CA THR A 270 -8.59 -8.53 -7.28
C THR A 270 -9.16 -9.89 -6.93
N ASN A 271 -9.75 -10.00 -5.74
CA ASN A 271 -10.37 -11.23 -5.25
C ASN A 271 -11.86 -11.27 -5.64
N VAL A 272 -12.26 -12.35 -6.28
CA VAL A 272 -13.66 -12.58 -6.70
C VAL A 272 -14.19 -13.90 -6.13
N SER A 273 -15.50 -13.93 -5.85
CA SER A 273 -16.17 -15.15 -5.40
C SER A 273 -16.63 -15.97 -6.61
N PRO A 274 -16.45 -17.29 -6.60
CA PRO A 274 -16.98 -18.19 -7.63
C PRO A 274 -18.47 -18.50 -7.48
N LEU A 275 -19.11 -18.07 -6.38
CA LEU A 275 -20.50 -18.36 -6.10
C LEU A 275 -21.44 -17.63 -7.05
N ALA A 276 -22.45 -18.32 -7.57
CA ALA A 276 -23.45 -17.74 -8.47
C ALA A 276 -24.24 -16.58 -7.84
N SER A 277 -24.48 -16.61 -6.53
CA SER A 277 -25.09 -15.53 -5.74
C SER A 277 -24.27 -14.23 -5.78
N ASP A 278 -22.96 -14.35 -5.94
CA ASP A 278 -21.99 -13.26 -5.82
C ASP A 278 -21.57 -12.67 -7.16
N VAL A 279 -22.09 -13.20 -8.27
CA VAL A 279 -21.69 -12.79 -9.64
C VAL A 279 -21.80 -11.28 -9.83
N ALA A 280 -22.87 -10.65 -9.33
CA ALA A 280 -23.04 -9.19 -9.44
C ALA A 280 -21.93 -8.42 -8.74
N HIS A 281 -21.56 -8.86 -7.52
CA HIS A 281 -20.48 -8.26 -6.73
C HIS A 281 -19.11 -8.51 -7.36
N SER A 282 -18.87 -9.75 -7.84
CA SER A 282 -17.65 -10.12 -8.56
C SER A 282 -17.48 -9.28 -9.84
N CYS A 283 -18.54 -9.10 -10.63
CA CYS A 283 -18.52 -8.22 -11.81
C CYS A 283 -18.25 -6.75 -11.43
N ASN A 284 -18.83 -6.25 -10.33
CA ASN A 284 -18.56 -4.90 -9.86
C ASN A 284 -17.10 -4.74 -9.41
N THR A 285 -16.55 -5.74 -8.71
CA THR A 285 -15.15 -5.80 -8.30
C THR A 285 -14.23 -5.74 -9.52
N LEU A 286 -14.47 -6.55 -10.55
CA LEU A 286 -13.69 -6.56 -11.79
C LEU A 286 -13.81 -5.23 -12.57
N LYS A 287 -15.00 -4.65 -12.66
CA LYS A 287 -15.22 -3.32 -13.25
C LYS A 287 -14.50 -2.20 -12.51
N TYR A 288 -14.38 -2.33 -11.18
CA TYR A 288 -13.62 -1.38 -10.37
C TYR A 288 -12.11 -1.51 -10.61
N SER A 289 -11.59 -2.74 -10.62
CA SER A 289 -10.15 -3.02 -10.67
C SER A 289 -9.57 -2.89 -12.10
N GLY A 290 -10.33 -3.26 -13.12
CA GLY A 290 -9.84 -3.22 -14.51
C GLY A 290 -9.21 -1.88 -14.91
N PRO A 291 -9.86 -0.72 -14.63
CA PRO A 291 -9.26 0.59 -14.89
C PRO A 291 -8.05 0.97 -14.03
N LEU A 292 -7.69 0.17 -13.02
CA LEU A 292 -6.48 0.39 -12.22
C LEU A 292 -5.22 -0.17 -12.89
N ARG A 293 -5.41 -0.99 -13.92
CA ARG A 293 -4.31 -1.44 -14.77
C ARG A 293 -3.74 -0.25 -15.52
N VAL A 294 -2.52 0.10 -15.19
CA VAL A 294 -1.77 1.13 -15.87
C VAL A 294 -0.77 0.44 -16.78
N ALA A 295 -0.92 0.58 -18.08
CA ALA A 295 0.19 0.35 -18.97
C ALA A 295 1.24 1.43 -18.68
N VAL A 296 2.21 1.11 -17.81
CA VAL A 296 3.41 1.91 -17.73
C VAL A 296 4.05 1.76 -19.10
N GLY A 297 3.98 2.81 -19.91
CA GLY A 297 4.76 2.87 -21.14
C GLY A 297 6.17 2.46 -20.74
N LYS A 298 6.85 1.67 -21.58
CA LYS A 298 8.27 1.36 -21.43
C LYS A 298 9.07 2.66 -21.62
N GLY A 299 8.81 3.65 -20.77
CA GLY A 299 9.72 4.76 -20.54
C GLY A 299 10.96 4.06 -20.01
N ARG A 300 12.03 4.08 -20.79
CA ARG A 300 13.36 3.90 -20.23
C ARG A 300 13.38 4.80 -19.00
N VAL A 301 13.42 4.21 -17.81
CA VAL A 301 13.98 4.87 -16.66
C VAL A 301 15.40 5.13 -17.12
N ASN A 302 15.66 6.34 -17.55
CA ASN A 302 17.02 6.78 -17.74
C ASN A 302 17.60 6.76 -16.34
N LEU A 303 18.37 5.72 -16.05
CA LEU A 303 19.26 5.63 -14.90
C LEU A 303 20.49 6.50 -15.11
N GLU A 304 20.48 7.39 -16.11
CA GLU A 304 21.41 8.50 -16.15
C GLU A 304 21.09 9.33 -14.91
N LYS A 305 21.98 9.29 -13.95
CA LYS A 305 22.00 10.20 -12.81
C LYS A 305 21.78 11.59 -13.39
N ASP A 306 20.68 12.22 -12.99
CA ASP A 306 20.56 13.66 -13.20
C ASP A 306 21.65 14.30 -12.35
N GLU A 307 22.75 14.67 -13.00
CA GLU A 307 23.92 15.24 -12.34
C GLU A 307 23.60 16.59 -11.69
N GLU A 308 22.49 17.21 -12.07
CA GLU A 308 22.00 18.46 -11.47
C GLU A 308 21.09 18.22 -10.26
N ASP A 309 20.55 17.01 -10.06
CA ASP A 309 19.74 16.71 -8.86
C ASP A 309 20.66 16.50 -7.63
N PRO A 310 20.57 17.38 -6.61
CA PRO A 310 21.35 17.26 -5.38
C PRO A 310 21.22 15.90 -4.67
N ALA A 311 20.14 15.18 -4.90
CA ALA A 311 19.94 13.84 -4.33
C ALA A 311 20.91 12.79 -4.89
N ASN A 312 21.52 13.07 -6.05
CA ASN A 312 22.46 12.17 -6.73
C ASN A 312 23.94 12.55 -6.50
N TRP A 313 24.19 13.66 -5.79
CA TRP A 313 25.54 14.13 -5.54
C TRP A 313 26.25 13.29 -4.48
N THR A 314 27.52 13.01 -4.72
CA THR A 314 28.42 12.56 -3.66
C THR A 314 28.69 13.70 -2.68
N VAL A 315 29.28 13.38 -1.53
CA VAL A 315 29.64 14.40 -0.52
C VAL A 315 30.63 15.42 -1.14
N GLU A 316 31.56 14.94 -1.96
CA GLU A 316 32.57 15.78 -2.64
C GLU A 316 31.95 16.71 -3.69
N GLU A 317 30.98 16.20 -4.46
CA GLU A 317 30.23 17.00 -5.46
C GLU A 317 29.36 18.05 -4.77
N ALA A 318 28.72 17.71 -3.67
CA ALA A 318 27.93 18.64 -2.87
C ALA A 318 28.81 19.73 -2.25
N GLU A 319 30.00 19.38 -1.71
CA GLU A 319 30.99 20.33 -1.19
C GLU A 319 31.45 21.31 -2.29
N ALA A 320 31.78 20.80 -3.46
CA ALA A 320 32.24 21.61 -4.58
C ALA A 320 31.18 22.63 -5.03
N ARG A 321 29.95 22.19 -5.24
CA ARG A 321 28.84 23.04 -5.70
C ARG A 321 28.38 24.06 -4.65
N ILE A 322 28.36 23.70 -3.37
CA ILE A 322 28.08 24.66 -2.30
C ILE A 322 29.18 25.71 -2.19
N THR A 323 30.43 25.30 -2.33
CA THR A 323 31.58 26.23 -2.32
C THR A 323 31.56 27.19 -3.52
N GLU A 324 31.18 26.68 -4.69
CA GLU A 324 31.02 27.48 -5.90
C GLU A 324 29.90 28.51 -5.80
N ALA A 325 28.72 28.07 -5.25
CA ALA A 325 27.55 28.93 -5.18
C ALA A 325 27.62 30.00 -4.08
N TRP A 326 28.26 29.72 -2.96
CA TRP A 326 28.23 30.57 -1.76
C TRP A 326 29.59 31.06 -1.28
N GLY A 327 30.66 30.64 -1.97
CA GLY A 327 32.02 31.09 -1.69
C GLY A 327 32.52 30.70 -0.30
N SER A 328 33.56 31.40 0.15
CA SER A 328 34.21 31.17 1.46
C SER A 328 33.39 31.70 2.67
N GLU A 329 32.20 32.23 2.44
CA GLU A 329 31.34 32.74 3.52
C GLU A 329 30.69 31.63 4.36
N VAL A 330 30.57 30.42 3.81
CA VAL A 330 30.11 29.23 4.55
C VAL A 330 31.34 28.63 5.26
N GLY A 331 31.52 28.96 6.51
CA GLY A 331 32.59 28.39 7.32
C GLY A 331 32.51 26.87 7.36
N ASN A 332 33.62 26.21 7.05
CA ASN A 332 33.82 24.75 7.06
C ASN A 332 32.67 23.92 6.42
N VAL A 333 32.45 24.15 5.10
CA VAL A 333 31.48 23.40 4.28
C VAL A 333 31.63 21.90 4.45
N LYS A 334 32.85 21.42 4.63
CA LYS A 334 33.16 20.00 4.85
C LYS A 334 32.57 19.44 6.13
N ALA A 335 32.51 20.19 7.21
CA ALA A 335 31.85 19.77 8.45
C ALA A 335 30.32 19.81 8.34
N PHE A 336 29.79 20.70 7.49
CA PHE A 336 28.37 20.82 7.24
C PHE A 336 27.85 19.67 6.33
N VAL A 337 28.58 19.37 5.25
CA VAL A 337 28.19 18.35 4.26
C VAL A 337 28.55 16.94 4.73
N GLY A 338 29.63 16.78 5.50
CA GLY A 338 30.11 15.48 5.98
C GLY A 338 29.13 14.72 6.90
N GLY A 339 28.06 15.37 7.38
CA GLY A 339 26.96 14.75 8.12
C GLY A 339 25.66 14.62 7.33
N LEU A 340 25.63 15.04 6.06
CA LEU A 340 24.43 15.08 5.23
C LEU A 340 24.55 14.08 4.07
N SER A 341 23.52 13.27 3.84
CA SER A 341 23.37 12.59 2.55
C SER A 341 22.90 13.58 1.49
N GLY A 342 23.13 13.35 0.20
CA GLY A 342 22.70 14.23 -0.89
C GLY A 342 21.22 14.64 -0.83
N VAL A 343 20.35 13.82 -0.17
CA VAL A 343 18.93 14.11 0.10
C VAL A 343 18.75 15.23 1.14
N GLN A 344 19.74 15.49 1.98
CA GLN A 344 19.70 16.51 3.06
C GLN A 344 20.26 17.87 2.63
N VAL A 345 20.87 17.95 1.43
CA VAL A 345 21.46 19.18 0.86
C VAL A 345 20.42 20.02 0.10
N ARG A 346 19.15 19.63 0.06
CA ARG A 346 18.04 20.39 -0.56
C ARG A 346 17.61 21.58 0.28
#